data_0db8885fce30228b50dcd2be0bbce9f6
#
_entry.id   0db8885fce30228b50dcd2be0bbce9f6
#
_cell.length_a   1.000
_cell.length_b   1.000
_cell.length_c   1.000
_cell.angle_alpha   90.00
_cell.angle_beta   90.00
_cell.angle_gamma   90.00
#
_symmetry.space_group_name_H-M   'P 1'
#
loop_
_entity.id
_entity.type
_entity.pdbx_description
1 polymer ?
#
loop_
_entity_poly.entity_id
_entity_poly.type
_entity_poly.pdbx_seq_one_letter_code
_entity_poly.pdbx_strand_id
1 'polypeptide(L)'
;MKTDSNEEMICGLNAISQIIKTRPKSVKALFVINSPNERLKELIQLTEDQNIKVEKQDASFFDKNFEGINHQNVALMCNKRSEETEDYLELILDKDEVKLLILDGLMDPHNVGACLRSAAAAMVDAVIVPKNRACHLTSTVRKISCGASELIPFI
;
A
#
# COMPACT_ATOMS: atom_id res chain seq x y z
N MET A 1 8.41 -11.58 14.53
CA MET A 1 7.16 -11.07 15.15
C MET A 1 6.00 -11.84 14.56
N LYS A 2 5.10 -12.43 15.36
CA LYS A 2 3.85 -12.98 14.81
C LYS A 2 2.95 -11.78 14.52
N THR A 3 2.71 -11.49 13.27
CA THR A 3 1.69 -10.51 12.85
C THR A 3 0.32 -11.11 13.12
N ASP A 4 -0.58 -10.32 13.68
CA ASP A 4 -1.98 -10.69 13.78
C ASP A 4 -2.53 -10.95 12.36
N SER A 5 -3.50 -11.84 12.20
CA SER A 5 -4.03 -12.22 10.88
C SER A 5 -4.52 -11.02 10.04
N ASN A 6 -4.83 -9.90 10.71
CA ASN A 6 -5.30 -8.66 10.10
C ASN A 6 -4.21 -7.59 9.92
N GLU A 7 -2.96 -7.88 10.27
CA GLU A 7 -1.84 -6.95 10.12
C GLU A 7 -0.93 -7.35 8.96
N GLU A 8 -0.31 -6.37 8.35
CA GLU A 8 0.71 -6.55 7.31
C GLU A 8 1.89 -5.62 7.53
N MET A 9 3.05 -6.05 7.05
CA MET A 9 4.25 -5.23 7.02
C MET A 9 4.54 -4.82 5.59
N ILE A 10 4.57 -3.51 5.35
CA ILE A 10 4.79 -2.90 4.03
C ILE A 10 6.13 -2.19 4.02
N CYS A 11 6.87 -2.26 2.91
CA CYS A 11 8.12 -1.53 2.72
C CYS A 11 8.06 -0.61 1.50
N GLY A 12 8.98 0.37 1.49
CA GLY A 12 9.12 1.35 0.40
C GLY A 12 8.51 2.71 0.73
N LEU A 13 9.31 3.76 0.52
CA LEU A 13 9.00 5.14 0.93
C LEU A 13 7.65 5.64 0.40
N ASN A 14 7.37 5.44 -0.89
CA ASN A 14 6.17 5.99 -1.52
C ASN A 14 4.89 5.32 -0.99
N ALA A 15 4.89 4.00 -0.89
CA ALA A 15 3.74 3.26 -0.36
C ALA A 15 3.46 3.66 1.09
N ILE A 16 4.49 3.71 1.93
CA ILE A 16 4.39 4.09 3.33
C ILE A 16 3.89 5.53 3.48
N SER A 17 4.45 6.48 2.71
CA SER A 17 4.01 7.87 2.73
C SER A 17 2.52 8.00 2.37
N GLN A 18 2.04 7.26 1.39
CA GLN A 18 0.62 7.28 1.01
C GLN A 18 -0.27 6.71 2.13
N ILE A 19 0.12 5.58 2.74
CA ILE A 19 -0.66 4.98 3.83
C ILE A 19 -0.79 5.95 5.00
N ILE A 20 0.31 6.60 5.41
CA ILE A 20 0.29 7.58 6.51
C ILE A 20 -0.62 8.76 6.18
N LYS A 21 -0.67 9.22 4.92
CA LYS A 21 -1.54 10.33 4.49
C LYS A 21 -3.01 9.94 4.37
N THR A 22 -3.30 8.75 3.87
CA THR A 22 -4.69 8.35 3.51
C THR A 22 -5.40 7.62 4.65
N ARG A 23 -4.68 6.81 5.44
CA ARG A 23 -5.26 6.01 6.53
C ARG A 23 -4.35 5.91 7.77
N PRO A 24 -3.96 7.05 8.39
CA PRO A 24 -3.02 7.04 9.52
C PRO A 24 -3.50 6.19 10.69
N LYS A 25 -4.81 6.11 10.92
CA LYS A 25 -5.42 5.29 12.00
C LYS A 25 -5.19 3.78 11.83
N SER A 26 -4.86 3.31 10.64
CA SER A 26 -4.53 1.91 10.40
C SER A 26 -3.10 1.55 10.78
N VAL A 27 -2.24 2.57 10.94
CA VAL A 27 -0.82 2.39 11.19
C VAL A 27 -0.57 2.09 12.67
N LYS A 28 0.28 1.08 12.93
CA LYS A 28 0.70 0.67 14.28
C LYS A 28 2.08 1.22 14.63
N ALA A 29 3.03 1.09 13.72
CA ALA A 29 4.39 1.59 13.91
C ALA A 29 5.12 1.76 12.57
N LEU A 30 6.03 2.73 12.53
CA LEU A 30 7.03 2.90 11.49
C LEU A 30 8.38 2.38 12.00
N PHE A 31 9.02 1.52 11.23
CA PHE A 31 10.38 1.03 11.48
C PHE A 31 11.35 1.68 10.52
N VAL A 32 12.42 2.27 11.03
CA VAL A 32 13.44 2.95 10.24
C VAL A 32 14.84 2.54 10.68
N ILE A 33 15.80 2.62 9.77
CA ILE A 33 17.20 2.35 10.11
C ILE A 33 17.73 3.36 11.13
N ASN A 34 18.71 2.94 11.96
CA ASN A 34 19.31 3.77 13.01
C ASN A 34 19.88 5.12 12.51
N SER A 35 20.40 5.14 11.27
CA SER A 35 20.94 6.36 10.66
C SER A 35 20.16 6.72 9.39
N PRO A 36 19.00 7.40 9.53
CA PRO A 36 18.14 7.72 8.39
C PRO A 36 18.73 8.84 7.53
N ASN A 37 18.55 8.73 6.20
CA ASN A 37 18.83 9.82 5.25
C ASN A 37 17.72 10.90 5.31
N GLU A 38 17.89 12.00 4.57
CA GLU A 38 16.94 13.13 4.59
C GLU A 38 15.50 12.72 4.22
N ARG A 39 15.31 11.88 3.21
CA ARG A 39 13.96 11.39 2.83
C ARG A 39 13.29 10.56 3.93
N LEU A 40 14.08 9.79 4.67
CA LEU A 40 13.57 9.05 5.83
C LEU A 40 13.25 9.98 7.00
N LYS A 41 14.01 11.05 7.19
CA LYS A 41 13.72 12.07 8.22
C LYS A 41 12.40 12.79 7.94
N GLU A 42 12.14 13.16 6.68
CA GLU A 42 10.84 13.74 6.27
C GLU A 42 9.69 12.80 6.57
N LEU A 43 9.86 11.49 6.26
CA LEU A 43 8.86 10.48 6.54
C LEU A 43 8.65 10.27 8.05
N ILE A 44 9.72 10.29 8.84
CA ILE A 44 9.67 10.23 10.30
C ILE A 44 8.83 11.40 10.84
N GLN A 45 9.13 12.63 10.41
CA GLN A 45 8.38 13.81 10.82
C GLN A 45 6.88 13.70 10.48
N LEU A 46 6.57 13.31 9.24
CA LEU A 46 5.18 13.08 8.82
C LEU A 46 4.46 12.04 9.71
N THR A 47 5.21 11.03 10.17
CA THR A 47 4.68 9.95 11.01
C THR A 47 4.44 10.42 12.44
N GLU A 48 5.38 11.18 12.99
CA GLU A 48 5.29 11.77 14.34
C GLU A 48 4.17 12.80 14.44
N ASP A 49 3.95 13.61 13.39
CA ASP A 49 2.85 14.57 13.29
C ASP A 49 1.47 13.88 13.38
N GLN A 50 1.39 12.61 13.02
CA GLN A 50 0.17 11.78 13.17
C GLN A 50 0.11 11.03 14.52
N ASN A 51 1.05 11.29 15.44
CA ASN A 51 1.19 10.57 16.72
C ASN A 51 1.40 9.05 16.55
N ILE A 52 2.05 8.63 15.47
CA ILE A 52 2.36 7.24 15.18
C ILE A 52 3.76 6.91 15.74
N LYS A 53 3.87 5.73 16.36
CA LYS A 53 5.13 5.27 16.95
C LYS A 53 6.20 5.05 15.87
N VAL A 54 7.40 5.61 16.09
CA VAL A 54 8.60 5.36 15.26
C VAL A 54 9.61 4.54 16.04
N GLU A 55 10.08 3.44 15.46
CA GLU A 55 11.06 2.54 16.05
C GLU A 55 12.30 2.44 15.16
N LYS A 56 13.47 2.60 15.78
CA LYS A 56 14.76 2.40 15.10
C LYS A 56 15.15 0.93 15.11
N GLN A 57 15.65 0.45 13.97
CA GLN A 57 16.05 -0.93 13.76
C GLN A 57 17.40 -1.01 13.04
N ASP A 58 18.07 -2.15 13.15
CA ASP A 58 19.28 -2.43 12.41
C ASP A 58 18.96 -2.96 10.99
N ALA A 59 19.94 -2.92 10.09
CA ALA A 59 19.78 -3.38 8.70
C ALA A 59 19.29 -4.84 8.64
N SER A 60 19.76 -5.69 9.53
CA SER A 60 19.36 -7.09 9.62
C SER A 60 17.87 -7.31 9.87
N PHE A 61 17.18 -6.35 10.51
CA PHE A 61 15.74 -6.42 10.67
C PHE A 61 15.03 -6.34 9.32
N PHE A 62 15.47 -5.43 8.45
CA PHE A 62 14.86 -5.24 7.13
C PHE A 62 15.18 -6.41 6.20
N ASP A 63 16.43 -6.85 6.18
CA ASP A 63 16.86 -7.98 5.35
C ASP A 63 16.09 -9.27 5.69
N LYS A 64 15.86 -9.54 6.98
CA LYS A 64 15.11 -10.70 7.45
C LYS A 64 13.62 -10.66 7.10
N ASN A 65 12.99 -9.49 7.15
CA ASN A 65 11.55 -9.36 6.91
C ASN A 65 11.22 -9.13 5.43
N PHE A 66 12.21 -8.72 4.61
CA PHE A 66 12.01 -8.35 3.21
C PHE A 66 13.10 -8.93 2.31
N GLU A 67 13.43 -10.22 2.50
CA GLU A 67 14.45 -10.90 1.71
C GLU A 67 14.19 -10.78 0.20
N GLY A 68 15.23 -10.39 -0.56
CA GLY A 68 15.15 -10.18 -2.01
C GLY A 68 14.34 -8.95 -2.44
N ILE A 69 13.88 -8.12 -1.51
CA ILE A 69 13.07 -6.94 -1.78
C ILE A 69 13.84 -5.67 -1.45
N ASN A 70 13.83 -4.68 -2.35
CA ASN A 70 14.39 -3.36 -2.04
C ASN A 70 13.50 -2.63 -1.03
N HIS A 71 13.77 -2.80 0.27
CA HIS A 71 13.00 -2.24 1.38
C HIS A 71 13.34 -0.78 1.70
N GLN A 72 14.41 -0.23 1.13
CA GLN A 72 14.85 1.16 1.35
C GLN A 72 15.08 1.51 2.84
N ASN A 73 15.39 0.50 3.67
CA ASN A 73 15.61 0.62 5.12
C ASN A 73 14.44 1.26 5.89
N VAL A 74 13.22 1.01 5.44
CA VAL A 74 11.99 1.46 6.05
C VAL A 74 10.88 0.40 5.90
N ALA A 75 10.11 0.23 6.96
CA ALA A 75 8.94 -0.64 6.99
C ALA A 75 7.82 -0.05 7.84
N LEU A 76 6.59 -0.35 7.50
CA LEU A 76 5.40 0.08 8.21
C LEU A 76 4.59 -1.15 8.62
N MET A 77 4.22 -1.25 9.89
CA MET A 77 3.21 -2.19 10.36
C MET A 77 1.86 -1.49 10.35
N CYS A 78 0.90 -2.05 9.64
CA CYS A 78 -0.46 -1.49 9.57
C CYS A 78 -1.51 -2.60 9.44
N ASN A 79 -2.77 -2.24 9.68
CA ASN A 79 -3.88 -3.12 9.35
C ASN A 79 -3.97 -3.28 7.83
N LYS A 80 -4.28 -4.49 7.36
CA LYS A 80 -4.52 -4.75 5.95
C LYS A 80 -5.64 -3.86 5.43
N ARG A 81 -5.46 -3.29 4.24
CA ARG A 81 -6.58 -2.69 3.52
C ARG A 81 -7.40 -3.82 2.92
N SER A 82 -8.67 -3.85 3.25
CA SER A 82 -9.62 -4.73 2.56
C SER A 82 -9.80 -4.26 1.11
N GLU A 83 -10.04 -5.19 0.22
CA GLU A 83 -10.64 -4.89 -1.06
C GLU A 83 -12.10 -4.47 -0.81
N GLU A 84 -12.62 -3.62 -1.66
CA GLU A 84 -14.01 -3.21 -1.60
C GLU A 84 -14.91 -4.33 -2.14
N THR A 85 -16.17 -4.32 -1.78
CA THR A 85 -17.17 -5.25 -2.30
C THR A 85 -17.89 -4.67 -3.52
N GLU A 86 -18.64 -5.50 -4.25
CA GLU A 86 -19.46 -5.06 -5.38
C GLU A 86 -20.45 -3.94 -4.99
N ASP A 87 -20.92 -3.92 -3.73
CA ASP A 87 -21.80 -2.85 -3.23
C ASP A 87 -21.15 -1.44 -3.32
N TYR A 88 -19.81 -1.38 -3.31
CA TYR A 88 -19.10 -0.12 -3.50
C TYR A 88 -19.32 0.46 -4.91
N LEU A 89 -19.56 -0.38 -5.92
CA LEU A 89 -19.87 0.09 -7.28
C LEU A 89 -21.15 0.93 -7.30
N GLU A 90 -22.18 0.54 -6.55
CA GLU A 90 -23.43 1.30 -6.46
C GLU A 90 -23.19 2.72 -5.97
N LEU A 91 -22.29 2.89 -4.99
CA LEU A 91 -21.94 4.21 -4.44
C LEU A 91 -21.23 5.12 -5.46
N ILE A 92 -20.37 4.55 -6.32
CA ILE A 92 -19.62 5.36 -7.29
C ILE A 92 -20.38 5.58 -8.59
N LEU A 93 -21.34 4.72 -8.92
CA LEU A 93 -22.16 4.83 -10.14
C LEU A 93 -23.20 5.96 -10.07
N ASP A 94 -23.44 6.54 -8.89
CA ASP A 94 -24.29 7.73 -8.73
C ASP A 94 -23.65 9.03 -9.27
N LYS A 95 -22.38 8.99 -9.67
CA LYS A 95 -21.68 10.13 -10.27
C LYS A 95 -22.08 10.29 -11.74
N ASP A 96 -22.06 11.53 -12.26
CA ASP A 96 -22.36 11.84 -13.66
C ASP A 96 -21.39 11.13 -14.64
N GLU A 97 -20.12 11.00 -14.27
CA GLU A 97 -19.10 10.29 -15.04
C GLU A 97 -18.28 9.39 -14.13
N VAL A 98 -18.11 8.14 -14.53
CA VAL A 98 -17.32 7.13 -13.79
C VAL A 98 -16.32 6.47 -14.72
N LYS A 99 -15.05 6.42 -14.31
CA LYS A 99 -13.99 5.71 -15.01
C LYS A 99 -13.66 4.44 -14.25
N LEU A 100 -13.93 3.30 -14.84
CA LEU A 100 -13.63 1.98 -14.30
C LEU A 100 -12.52 1.32 -15.12
N LEU A 101 -11.57 0.69 -14.44
CA LEU A 101 -10.57 -0.17 -15.06
C LEU A 101 -10.86 -1.61 -14.67
N ILE A 102 -11.13 -2.46 -15.67
CA ILE A 102 -11.36 -3.89 -15.45
C ILE A 102 -10.09 -4.66 -15.87
N LEU A 103 -9.53 -5.44 -14.95
CA LEU A 103 -8.35 -6.27 -15.18
C LEU A 103 -8.76 -7.75 -15.20
N ASP A 104 -9.22 -8.21 -16.35
CA ASP A 104 -9.65 -9.61 -16.51
C ASP A 104 -8.45 -10.53 -16.74
N GLY A 105 -8.35 -11.57 -15.91
CA GLY A 105 -7.32 -12.62 -16.04
C GLY A 105 -5.88 -12.19 -15.78
N LEU A 106 -5.65 -11.01 -15.20
CA LEU A 106 -4.30 -10.53 -14.90
C LEU A 106 -3.77 -11.16 -13.60
N MET A 107 -2.78 -12.08 -13.73
CA MET A 107 -2.25 -12.89 -12.64
C MET A 107 -0.94 -12.38 -12.05
N ASP A 108 -0.16 -11.61 -12.82
CA ASP A 108 1.16 -11.14 -12.38
C ASP A 108 1.03 -9.89 -11.50
N PRO A 109 1.49 -9.94 -10.23
CA PRO A 109 1.45 -8.80 -9.32
C PRO A 109 2.25 -7.58 -9.80
N HIS A 110 3.29 -7.77 -10.63
CA HIS A 110 4.05 -6.66 -11.21
C HIS A 110 3.19 -5.88 -12.21
N ASN A 111 2.46 -6.59 -13.05
CA ASN A 111 1.58 -5.97 -14.02
C ASN A 111 0.38 -5.29 -13.35
N VAL A 112 -0.23 -5.93 -12.34
CA VAL A 112 -1.31 -5.30 -11.55
C VAL A 112 -0.82 -4.00 -10.89
N GLY A 113 0.35 -4.03 -10.24
CA GLY A 113 0.93 -2.83 -9.63
C GLY A 113 1.23 -1.71 -10.64
N ALA A 114 1.68 -2.07 -11.86
CA ALA A 114 1.89 -1.11 -12.94
C ALA A 114 0.56 -0.51 -13.42
N CYS A 115 -0.47 -1.33 -13.62
CA CYS A 115 -1.81 -0.88 -13.99
C CYS A 115 -2.39 0.09 -12.95
N LEU A 116 -2.24 -0.21 -11.65
CA LEU A 116 -2.68 0.69 -10.58
C LEU A 116 -2.02 2.07 -10.65
N ARG A 117 -0.71 2.14 -10.94
CA ARG A 117 -0.04 3.44 -11.13
C ARG A 117 -0.64 4.24 -12.28
N SER A 118 -0.89 3.56 -13.41
CA SER A 118 -1.50 4.20 -14.57
C SER A 118 -2.94 4.63 -14.29
N ALA A 119 -3.70 3.80 -13.58
CA ALA A 119 -5.06 4.10 -13.16
C ALA A 119 -5.12 5.33 -12.24
N ALA A 120 -4.20 5.43 -11.27
CA ALA A 120 -4.11 6.61 -10.40
C ALA A 120 -3.80 7.88 -11.18
N ALA A 121 -2.85 7.81 -12.13
CA ALA A 121 -2.51 8.95 -12.99
C ALA A 121 -3.68 9.37 -13.90
N ALA A 122 -4.51 8.42 -14.34
CA ALA A 122 -5.71 8.64 -15.16
C ALA A 122 -6.96 9.04 -14.34
N MET A 123 -6.82 9.13 -13.01
CA MET A 123 -7.95 9.38 -12.09
C MET A 123 -9.11 8.40 -12.29
N VAL A 124 -8.79 7.11 -12.30
CA VAL A 124 -9.78 6.02 -12.36
C VAL A 124 -10.49 5.94 -11.01
N ASP A 125 -11.80 5.80 -11.01
CA ASP A 125 -12.63 5.78 -9.80
C ASP A 125 -12.58 4.44 -9.08
N ALA A 126 -12.43 3.31 -9.81
CA ALA A 126 -12.21 2.00 -9.23
C ALA A 126 -11.51 1.05 -10.21
N VAL A 127 -10.79 0.07 -9.64
CA VAL A 127 -10.23 -1.07 -10.37
C VAL A 127 -11.00 -2.32 -9.98
N ILE A 128 -11.45 -3.06 -10.97
CA ILE A 128 -12.27 -4.27 -10.79
C ILE A 128 -11.47 -5.47 -11.29
N VAL A 129 -11.46 -6.54 -10.50
CA VAL A 129 -10.84 -7.83 -10.87
C VAL A 129 -11.82 -8.97 -10.65
N PRO A 130 -11.74 -10.07 -11.45
CA PRO A 130 -12.51 -11.28 -11.17
C PRO A 130 -12.12 -11.86 -9.81
N LYS A 131 -13.10 -12.39 -9.07
CA LYS A 131 -12.86 -13.10 -7.81
C LYS A 131 -11.90 -14.28 -7.94
N ASN A 132 -11.87 -14.93 -9.11
CA ASN A 132 -11.01 -16.06 -9.40
C ASN A 132 -10.14 -15.75 -10.62
N ARG A 133 -8.95 -16.37 -10.68
CA ARG A 133 -7.99 -16.21 -11.79
C ARG A 133 -7.54 -14.76 -11.99
N ALA A 134 -7.41 -14.02 -10.91
CA ALA A 134 -6.84 -12.68 -10.89
C ALA A 134 -5.88 -12.51 -9.72
N CYS A 135 -4.94 -11.59 -9.84
CA CYS A 135 -4.08 -11.20 -8.76
C CYS A 135 -4.73 -10.09 -7.95
N HIS A 136 -5.00 -10.38 -6.69
CA HIS A 136 -5.58 -9.45 -5.71
C HIS A 136 -4.53 -8.56 -5.04
N LEU A 137 -4.94 -7.68 -4.12
CA LEU A 137 -4.06 -6.74 -3.39
C LEU A 137 -3.11 -7.46 -2.43
N THR A 138 -2.04 -8.04 -2.97
CA THR A 138 -0.94 -8.61 -2.19
C THR A 138 0.04 -7.52 -1.73
N SER A 139 0.93 -7.85 -0.78
CA SER A 139 2.03 -6.96 -0.36
C SER A 139 2.94 -6.58 -1.54
N THR A 140 3.14 -7.49 -2.49
CA THR A 140 3.90 -7.24 -3.73
C THR A 140 3.21 -6.22 -4.62
N VAL A 141 1.90 -6.35 -4.86
CA VAL A 141 1.09 -5.37 -5.62
C VAL A 141 1.17 -3.99 -4.98
N ARG A 142 0.96 -3.90 -3.65
CA ARG A 142 1.04 -2.63 -2.91
C ARG A 142 2.39 -1.96 -3.08
N LYS A 143 3.47 -2.72 -2.95
CA LYS A 143 4.83 -2.20 -3.14
C LYS A 143 5.04 -1.67 -4.56
N ILE A 144 4.70 -2.46 -5.57
CA ILE A 144 4.93 -2.12 -6.99
C ILE A 144 4.05 -0.97 -7.44
N SER A 145 2.84 -0.86 -6.88
CA SER A 145 1.93 0.27 -7.15
C SER A 145 2.47 1.60 -6.63
N CYS A 146 3.55 1.62 -5.83
CA CYS A 146 4.15 2.83 -5.26
C CYS A 146 3.14 3.73 -4.53
N GLY A 147 2.14 3.13 -3.87
CA GLY A 147 1.09 3.83 -3.14
C GLY A 147 -0.20 4.06 -3.92
N ALA A 148 -0.24 3.77 -5.22
CA ALA A 148 -1.47 3.90 -6.01
C ALA A 148 -2.61 3.01 -5.50
N SER A 149 -2.30 1.82 -4.96
CA SER A 149 -3.27 0.94 -4.31
C SER A 149 -3.96 1.54 -3.08
N GLU A 150 -3.40 2.60 -2.51
CA GLU A 150 -4.01 3.32 -1.39
C GLU A 150 -4.96 4.43 -1.85
N LEU A 151 -4.88 4.83 -3.11
CA LEU A 151 -5.66 5.92 -3.69
C LEU A 151 -6.91 5.43 -4.41
N ILE A 152 -6.86 4.23 -4.99
CA ILE A 152 -7.93 3.70 -5.84
C ILE A 152 -8.63 2.54 -5.13
N PRO A 153 -9.96 2.53 -5.06
CA PRO A 153 -10.73 1.36 -4.66
C PRO A 153 -10.43 0.16 -5.57
N PHE A 154 -10.25 -1.01 -4.97
CA PHE A 154 -9.98 -2.27 -5.66
C PHE A 154 -11.09 -3.25 -5.29
N ILE A 155 -11.85 -3.71 -6.26
CA ILE A 155 -13.10 -4.45 -6.12
C ILE A 155 -12.96 -5.83 -6.77
#